data_5168d933bc07471174c487f49860825d
#
_entry.id   5168d933bc07471174c487f49860825d
#
_cell.length_a   1.000
_cell.length_b   1.000
_cell.length_c   1.000
_cell.angle_alpha   90.00
_cell.angle_beta   90.00
_cell.angle_gamma   90.00
#
_symmetry.space_group_name_H-M   'P 1'
#
loop_
_entity.id
_entity.type
_entity.pdbx_description
1 polymer ?
#
loop_
_entity_poly.entity_id
_entity_poly.type
_entity_poly.pdbx_seq_one_letter_code
_entity_poly.pdbx_strand_id
1 'polypeptide(L)'
;MVSTDLPPTARYKSSLAAKIGLWFATVLGAIVVAVFIVSFFLDGMLRPRLEARMNSNLKGYHATLGHAHLQLLTLRLTLRRLIIAQDAHPRPPVAEFPLMRFRIYWRELIWGRVVANVGLWNPRVDINRGQVTAERQSKTPLRQRGWQDALQSVYPFKINRFAIHNGDITYVDHAGAKPLHLAKLNLVSDNIRNIHEPNYTYPSRFQADMVVFDRGRLSLEGRANFLMKPFPGTVTHYTLTGAPLSAVSPASRHVNLIINGGALSSDGTIEYSPKVTNVDVRNATIDSVNLTYSHLLQTESAEKQRITKVGKTIEKENNRPAVNIRLHELDIRDSRLAYSDQSTDPPYLLFINGTNLTLTNLGNHREQGPSRVNLTGKFMGSGATRIYGTFVASGGGPEFNTNIEILNTDLTALNPLLRAHGRFDVAQGSCTVYAQIGVKNDRIGGYIKPMFSNVKVYDPQKDKNKGIVQKAKEMVIGAAAHIFKNQKTQKVATQVNLTGNLKNPNVSSWEAFIEIVRNAFVQAILPGFDREIQPVRAGSGTPPNG
;
A
#
# COMPACT_ATOMS: atom_id res chain seq x y z
N MET A 1 -47.69 50.22 86.60
CA MET A 1 -46.37 49.67 86.65
C MET A 1 -46.39 48.30 86.03
N VAL A 2 -45.96 48.19 84.82
CA VAL A 2 -45.85 46.92 84.06
C VAL A 2 -44.33 46.66 83.85
N SER A 3 -43.83 45.68 84.54
CA SER A 3 -42.47 45.24 84.42
C SER A 3 -42.31 44.34 83.17
N THR A 4 -41.52 44.75 82.20
CA THR A 4 -41.14 43.98 81.06
C THR A 4 -39.88 43.18 81.41
N ASP A 5 -40.05 41.87 81.67
CA ASP A 5 -38.97 40.94 81.79
C ASP A 5 -38.52 40.51 80.36
N LEU A 6 -37.31 40.84 80.00
CA LEU A 6 -36.61 40.33 78.81
C LEU A 6 -36.13 38.90 79.04
N PRO A 7 -36.35 37.99 78.05
CA PRO A 7 -35.85 36.60 78.22
C PRO A 7 -34.32 36.51 78.14
N PRO A 8 -33.67 35.59 78.85
CA PRO A 8 -32.22 35.46 78.82
C PRO A 8 -31.71 34.94 77.49
N THR A 9 -30.69 35.62 76.92
CA THR A 9 -29.96 35.21 75.72
C THR A 9 -29.35 33.83 75.93
N ALA A 10 -29.88 32.81 75.23
CA ALA A 10 -29.33 31.48 75.22
C ALA A 10 -27.91 31.47 74.61
N ARG A 11 -26.88 31.39 75.44
CA ARG A 11 -25.52 31.12 75.02
C ARG A 11 -25.48 29.73 74.40
N TYR A 12 -25.41 29.66 73.07
CA TYR A 12 -25.19 28.40 72.34
C TYR A 12 -23.80 27.84 72.67
N LYS A 13 -23.73 26.89 73.63
CA LYS A 13 -22.51 26.13 73.86
C LYS A 13 -22.28 25.26 72.66
N SER A 14 -21.37 25.67 71.78
CA SER A 14 -20.92 24.82 70.67
C SER A 14 -20.46 23.46 71.25
N SER A 15 -21.13 22.40 70.86
CA SER A 15 -20.78 21.04 71.30
C SER A 15 -19.33 20.74 70.99
N LEU A 16 -18.67 19.97 71.88
CA LEU A 16 -17.26 19.56 71.66
C LEU A 16 -17.07 18.95 70.28
N ALA A 17 -18.07 18.21 69.79
CA ALA A 17 -18.12 17.65 68.44
C ALA A 17 -18.07 18.70 67.32
N ALA A 18 -18.74 19.89 67.51
CA ALA A 18 -18.68 20.96 66.53
C ALA A 18 -17.28 21.63 66.48
N LYS A 19 -16.61 21.77 67.60
CA LYS A 19 -15.22 22.28 67.67
C LYS A 19 -14.23 21.33 67.06
N ILE A 20 -14.36 20.01 67.32
CA ILE A 20 -13.53 18.97 66.69
C ILE A 20 -13.79 18.94 65.17
N GLY A 21 -15.05 19.00 64.72
CA GLY A 21 -15.41 19.07 63.31
C GLY A 21 -14.82 20.31 62.61
N LEU A 22 -14.86 21.49 63.26
CA LEU A 22 -14.26 22.70 62.71
C LEU A 22 -12.75 22.61 62.63
N TRP A 23 -12.09 22.03 63.67
CA TRP A 23 -10.65 21.82 63.68
C TRP A 23 -10.20 20.82 62.60
N PHE A 24 -10.96 19.76 62.40
CA PHE A 24 -10.73 18.80 61.33
C PHE A 24 -10.89 19.46 59.93
N ALA A 25 -11.91 20.28 59.75
CA ALA A 25 -12.14 21.02 58.50
C ALA A 25 -11.03 22.05 58.21
N THR A 26 -10.55 22.76 59.24
CA THR A 26 -9.41 23.70 59.07
C THR A 26 -8.09 23.01 58.78
N VAL A 27 -7.80 21.91 59.42
CA VAL A 27 -6.58 21.10 59.16
C VAL A 27 -6.65 20.50 57.77
N LEU A 28 -7.79 19.94 57.37
CA LEU A 28 -7.99 19.43 56.00
C LEU A 28 -7.87 20.55 54.97
N GLY A 29 -8.44 21.72 55.21
CA GLY A 29 -8.30 22.89 54.33
C GLY A 29 -6.84 23.36 54.19
N ALA A 30 -6.10 23.41 55.32
CA ALA A 30 -4.67 23.74 55.29
C ALA A 30 -3.83 22.72 54.50
N ILE A 31 -4.14 21.42 54.67
CA ILE A 31 -3.48 20.35 53.87
C ILE A 31 -3.78 20.53 52.38
N VAL A 32 -5.04 20.79 51.99
CA VAL A 32 -5.41 21.02 50.60
C VAL A 32 -4.68 22.23 49.98
N VAL A 33 -4.60 23.35 50.74
CA VAL A 33 -3.85 24.54 50.32
C VAL A 33 -2.34 24.25 50.22
N ALA A 34 -1.76 23.56 51.19
CA ALA A 34 -0.35 23.17 51.15
C ALA A 34 -0.05 22.26 49.93
N VAL A 35 -0.90 21.28 49.62
CA VAL A 35 -0.78 20.41 48.45
C VAL A 35 -0.91 21.21 47.16
N PHE A 36 -1.78 22.20 47.13
CA PHE A 36 -1.93 23.10 45.95
C PHE A 36 -0.66 23.93 45.72
N ILE A 37 -0.10 24.53 46.80
CA ILE A 37 1.15 25.30 46.72
C ILE A 37 2.32 24.40 46.29
N VAL A 38 2.46 23.22 46.84
CA VAL A 38 3.50 22.24 46.46
C VAL A 38 3.34 21.83 45.00
N SER A 39 2.11 21.60 44.49
CA SER A 39 1.86 21.32 43.07
C SER A 39 2.39 22.39 42.15
N PHE A 40 2.21 23.66 42.50
CA PHE A 40 2.68 24.79 41.74
C PHE A 40 4.22 24.87 41.64
N PHE A 41 4.93 24.59 42.74
CA PHE A 41 6.40 24.57 42.75
C PHE A 41 6.97 23.34 42.02
N LEU A 42 6.27 22.22 42.03
CA LEU A 42 6.68 21.00 41.35
C LEU A 42 6.70 21.18 39.81
N ASP A 43 5.81 21.97 39.25
CA ASP A 43 5.73 22.18 37.79
C ASP A 43 7.04 22.71 37.20
N GLY A 44 7.70 23.66 37.86
CA GLY A 44 8.98 24.21 37.43
C GLY A 44 10.13 23.20 37.43
N MET A 45 10.11 22.23 38.35
CA MET A 45 11.13 21.20 38.47
C MET A 45 10.86 19.96 37.62
N LEU A 46 9.59 19.67 37.36
CA LEU A 46 9.15 18.45 36.69
C LEU A 46 9.47 18.46 35.20
N ARG A 47 9.21 19.60 34.53
CA ARG A 47 9.46 19.76 33.10
C ARG A 47 10.90 19.41 32.69
N PRO A 48 11.95 20.07 33.22
CA PRO A 48 13.33 19.80 32.80
C PRO A 48 13.77 18.38 33.14
N ARG A 49 13.30 17.82 34.26
CA ARG A 49 13.62 16.43 34.64
C ARG A 49 13.01 15.42 33.69
N LEU A 50 11.76 15.61 33.28
CA LEU A 50 11.09 14.74 32.31
C LEU A 50 11.77 14.84 30.95
N GLU A 51 12.05 16.05 30.48
CA GLU A 51 12.74 16.31 29.20
C GLU A 51 14.14 15.66 29.19
N ALA A 52 14.94 15.85 30.21
CA ALA A 52 16.26 15.24 30.33
C ALA A 52 16.20 13.71 30.35
N ARG A 53 15.22 13.15 31.07
CA ARG A 53 15.04 11.68 31.15
C ARG A 53 14.56 11.07 29.83
N MET A 54 13.69 11.76 29.07
CA MET A 54 13.33 11.35 27.71
C MET A 54 14.56 11.37 26.80
N ASN A 55 15.33 12.46 26.80
CA ASN A 55 16.49 12.65 25.94
C ASN A 55 17.66 11.70 26.25
N SER A 56 17.81 11.27 27.52
CA SER A 56 18.85 10.29 27.89
C SER A 56 18.64 8.90 27.25
N ASN A 57 17.41 8.57 26.88
CA ASN A 57 17.06 7.27 26.29
C ASN A 57 16.87 7.32 24.75
N LEU A 58 16.68 8.52 24.18
CA LEU A 58 16.50 8.70 22.73
C LEU A 58 17.85 8.79 22.03
N LYS A 59 18.06 7.98 20.98
CA LYS A 59 19.26 8.01 20.13
C LYS A 59 18.92 8.53 18.74
N GLY A 60 19.48 9.68 18.35
CA GLY A 60 19.25 10.34 17.06
C GLY A 60 17.92 11.10 16.99
N TYR A 61 17.30 11.32 18.16
CA TYR A 61 16.10 12.13 18.33
C TYR A 61 16.21 12.95 19.59
N HIS A 62 15.56 14.10 19.60
CA HIS A 62 15.40 14.90 20.79
C HIS A 62 13.94 15.24 21.04
N ALA A 63 13.58 15.27 22.31
CA ALA A 63 12.27 15.64 22.80
C ALA A 63 12.33 17.01 23.46
N THR A 64 11.38 17.88 23.16
CA THR A 64 11.17 19.14 23.85
C THR A 64 9.77 19.18 24.46
N LEU A 65 9.68 19.63 25.71
CA LEU A 65 8.43 19.67 26.45
C LEU A 65 8.07 21.13 26.81
N GLY A 66 6.90 21.60 26.36
CA GLY A 66 6.45 22.97 26.65
C GLY A 66 6.09 23.15 28.12
N HIS A 67 5.14 22.38 28.63
CA HIS A 67 4.66 22.45 30.00
C HIS A 67 4.37 21.07 30.59
N ALA A 68 4.68 20.91 31.88
CA ALA A 68 4.26 19.76 32.68
C ALA A 68 3.53 20.28 33.92
N HIS A 69 2.34 19.78 34.19
CA HIS A 69 1.52 20.15 35.35
C HIS A 69 1.05 18.90 36.09
N LEU A 70 1.38 18.81 37.37
CA LEU A 70 1.00 17.70 38.22
C LEU A 70 0.00 18.15 39.29
N GLN A 71 -1.24 17.68 39.18
CA GLN A 71 -2.26 17.85 40.19
C GLN A 71 -2.14 16.73 41.22
N LEU A 72 -1.60 16.99 42.39
CA LEU A 72 -1.39 15.99 43.43
C LEU A 72 -2.70 15.40 43.99
N LEU A 73 -3.74 16.24 44.16
CA LEU A 73 -5.02 15.76 44.70
C LEU A 73 -5.72 14.73 43.80
N THR A 74 -5.65 14.90 42.51
CA THR A 74 -6.29 14.00 41.52
C THR A 74 -5.30 13.03 40.88
N LEU A 75 -4.01 13.09 41.26
CA LEU A 75 -2.89 12.37 40.63
C LEU A 75 -2.95 12.46 39.08
N ARG A 76 -3.19 13.67 38.57
CA ARG A 76 -3.27 13.93 37.14
C ARG A 76 -2.00 14.66 36.70
N LEU A 77 -1.22 14.03 35.82
CA LEU A 77 -0.13 14.66 35.09
C LEU A 77 -0.63 15.10 33.72
N THR A 78 -0.46 16.38 33.40
CA THR A 78 -0.80 16.97 32.11
C THR A 78 0.48 17.49 31.46
N LEU A 79 0.80 16.97 30.26
CA LEU A 79 1.89 17.46 29.43
C LEU A 79 1.30 18.22 28.24
N ARG A 80 1.88 19.38 27.92
CA ARG A 80 1.48 20.20 26.79
C ARG A 80 2.68 20.48 25.90
N ARG A 81 2.44 20.38 24.57
CA ARG A 81 3.45 20.62 23.53
C ARG A 81 4.71 19.76 23.74
N LEU A 82 4.54 18.45 23.77
CA LEU A 82 5.65 17.54 23.62
C LEU A 82 5.94 17.40 22.10
N ILE A 83 7.14 17.75 21.69
CA ILE A 83 7.62 17.67 20.30
C ILE A 83 8.80 16.73 20.26
N ILE A 84 8.81 15.83 19.29
CA ILE A 84 9.91 14.90 19.04
C ILE A 84 10.43 15.15 17.64
N ALA A 85 11.70 15.52 17.53
CA ALA A 85 12.36 15.79 16.27
C ALA A 85 13.55 14.85 16.05
N GLN A 86 13.83 14.54 14.79
CA GLN A 86 15.01 13.77 14.40
C GLN A 86 16.23 14.71 14.31
N ASP A 87 17.37 14.30 14.88
CA ASP A 87 18.56 15.17 14.90
C ASP A 87 19.10 15.46 13.49
N ALA A 88 19.02 14.47 12.58
CA ALA A 88 19.48 14.64 11.20
C ALA A 88 18.53 15.51 10.34
N HIS A 89 17.22 15.45 10.61
CA HIS A 89 16.18 16.21 9.90
C HIS A 89 15.13 16.72 10.89
N PRO A 90 15.40 17.83 11.61
CA PRO A 90 14.55 18.29 12.72
C PRO A 90 13.22 18.90 12.25
N ARG A 91 13.07 19.24 10.98
CA ARG A 91 11.86 19.86 10.43
C ARG A 91 11.35 19.11 9.21
N PRO A 92 10.01 18.82 9.14
CA PRO A 92 9.04 18.91 10.23
C PRO A 92 9.40 17.96 11.39
N PRO A 93 8.94 18.22 12.63
CA PRO A 93 9.13 17.27 13.74
C PRO A 93 8.43 15.95 13.43
N VAL A 94 9.01 14.84 13.87
CA VAL A 94 8.47 13.51 13.60
C VAL A 94 7.16 13.27 14.33
N ALA A 95 7.03 13.83 15.54
CA ALA A 95 5.79 13.73 16.31
C ALA A 95 5.56 14.97 17.17
N GLU A 96 4.30 15.38 17.23
CA GLU A 96 3.81 16.44 18.09
C GLU A 96 2.62 15.93 18.91
N PHE A 97 2.68 16.19 20.22
CA PHE A 97 1.61 15.87 21.17
C PHE A 97 1.14 17.16 21.85
N PRO A 98 0.15 17.86 21.30
CA PRO A 98 -0.34 19.11 21.86
C PRO A 98 -0.84 18.97 23.30
N LEU A 99 -1.49 17.86 23.61
CA LEU A 99 -2.00 17.57 24.93
C LEU A 99 -1.94 16.07 25.24
N MET A 100 -1.29 15.74 26.35
CA MET A 100 -1.27 14.40 26.94
C MET A 100 -1.74 14.48 28.39
N ARG A 101 -2.61 13.58 28.78
CA ARG A 101 -3.09 13.48 30.17
C ARG A 101 -2.89 12.07 30.70
N PHE A 102 -2.36 12.00 31.90
CA PHE A 102 -2.15 10.77 32.66
C PHE A 102 -2.95 10.90 33.95
N ARG A 103 -3.84 9.93 34.21
CA ARG A 103 -4.59 9.85 35.44
C ARG A 103 -4.17 8.57 36.18
N ILE A 104 -3.50 8.73 37.31
CA ILE A 104 -3.08 7.63 38.18
C ILE A 104 -4.20 7.35 39.17
N TYR A 105 -4.40 6.07 39.47
CA TYR A 105 -5.43 5.65 40.41
C TYR A 105 -4.88 5.61 41.84
N TRP A 106 -5.43 6.42 42.76
CA TRP A 106 -5.08 6.44 44.18
C TRP A 106 -5.19 5.08 44.84
N ARG A 107 -6.26 4.34 44.55
CA ARG A 107 -6.52 3.02 45.12
C ARG A 107 -5.38 2.04 44.80
N GLU A 108 -4.87 2.02 43.60
CA GLU A 108 -3.77 1.13 43.21
C GLU A 108 -2.44 1.60 43.78
N LEU A 109 -2.25 2.91 43.92
CA LEU A 109 -1.04 3.51 44.47
C LEU A 109 -0.87 3.16 45.96
N ILE A 110 -1.96 3.14 46.73
CA ILE A 110 -1.94 2.71 48.17
C ILE A 110 -1.42 1.27 48.29
N TRP A 111 -1.69 0.40 47.32
CA TRP A 111 -1.19 -0.96 47.27
C TRP A 111 0.17 -1.09 46.55
N GLY A 112 0.90 0.02 46.41
CA GLY A 112 2.21 0.06 45.74
C GLY A 112 2.17 -0.21 44.22
N ARG A 113 1.00 -0.14 43.58
CA ARG A 113 0.81 -0.36 42.15
C ARG A 113 0.56 0.96 41.42
N VAL A 114 1.40 1.32 40.46
CA VAL A 114 1.15 2.50 39.65
C VAL A 114 0.35 2.08 38.44
N VAL A 115 -0.93 2.42 38.39
CA VAL A 115 -1.85 2.17 37.27
C VAL A 115 -2.39 3.50 36.79
N ALA A 116 -2.35 3.74 35.45
CA ALA A 116 -2.79 5.00 34.89
C ALA A 116 -3.68 4.80 33.64
N ASN A 117 -4.56 5.77 33.42
CA ASN A 117 -5.17 6.00 32.12
C ASN A 117 -4.40 7.09 31.39
N VAL A 118 -4.16 6.87 30.10
CA VAL A 118 -3.42 7.79 29.23
C VAL A 118 -4.33 8.25 28.10
N GLY A 119 -4.45 9.56 27.90
CA GLY A 119 -5.16 10.16 26.79
C GLY A 119 -4.26 11.12 26.01
N LEU A 120 -4.34 11.05 24.68
CA LEU A 120 -3.66 11.92 23.74
C LEU A 120 -4.72 12.67 22.95
N TRP A 121 -4.61 13.99 22.84
CA TRP A 121 -5.52 14.83 22.06
C TRP A 121 -4.78 15.53 20.93
N ASN A 122 -5.30 15.35 19.72
CA ASN A 122 -4.75 15.89 18.48
C ASN A 122 -3.26 15.59 18.27
N PRO A 123 -2.79 14.35 18.55
CA PRO A 123 -1.41 14.01 18.24
C PRO A 123 -1.19 14.08 16.72
N ARG A 124 -0.01 14.53 16.30
CA ARG A 124 0.41 14.58 14.90
C ARG A 124 1.70 13.82 14.72
N VAL A 125 1.79 13.05 13.66
CA VAL A 125 2.99 12.33 13.24
C VAL A 125 3.27 12.70 11.80
N ASP A 126 4.40 13.35 11.55
CA ASP A 126 4.83 13.77 10.22
C ASP A 126 6.09 13.00 9.82
N ILE A 127 6.00 12.27 8.74
CA ILE A 127 7.10 11.45 8.22
C ILE A 127 7.38 11.89 6.78
N ASN A 128 8.62 12.23 6.48
CA ASN A 128 9.05 12.51 5.13
C ASN A 128 10.14 11.54 4.65
N ARG A 129 10.35 11.48 3.34
CA ARG A 129 11.34 10.57 2.73
C ARG A 129 12.77 10.82 3.23
N GLY A 130 13.14 12.08 3.50
CA GLY A 130 14.46 12.42 4.04
C GLY A 130 14.70 11.77 5.40
N GLN A 131 13.72 11.86 6.29
CA GLN A 131 13.74 11.21 7.61
C GLN A 131 13.83 9.69 7.48
N VAL A 132 13.03 9.09 6.58
CA VAL A 132 13.06 7.64 6.32
C VAL A 132 14.41 7.20 5.75
N THR A 133 15.02 8.00 4.88
CA THR A 133 16.34 7.70 4.30
C THR A 133 17.43 7.78 5.35
N ALA A 134 17.43 8.81 6.20
CA ALA A 134 18.35 8.94 7.33
C ALA A 134 18.22 7.75 8.30
N GLU A 135 16.98 7.29 8.54
CA GLU A 135 16.72 6.09 9.33
C GLU A 135 17.37 4.83 8.74
N ARG A 136 17.22 4.62 7.43
CA ARG A 136 17.78 3.45 6.73
C ARG A 136 19.30 3.47 6.68
N GLN A 137 19.91 4.64 6.60
CA GLN A 137 21.36 4.81 6.57
C GLN A 137 21.99 4.79 7.97
N SER A 138 21.19 4.93 8.99
CA SER A 138 21.67 4.92 10.36
C SER A 138 22.20 3.55 10.78
N LYS A 139 23.37 3.54 11.42
CA LYS A 139 23.97 2.33 12.01
C LYS A 139 23.18 1.80 13.22
N THR A 140 22.26 2.58 13.78
CA THR A 140 21.44 2.20 14.93
C THR A 140 20.06 1.81 14.45
N PRO A 141 19.66 0.52 14.47
CA PRO A 141 18.32 0.08 14.10
C PRO A 141 17.24 0.76 14.96
N LEU A 142 16.04 0.98 14.40
CA LEU A 142 14.87 1.53 15.12
C LEU A 142 14.62 0.83 16.47
N ARG A 143 14.90 -0.47 16.54
CA ARG A 143 14.79 -1.29 17.76
C ARG A 143 15.72 -0.86 18.88
N GLN A 144 16.90 -0.31 18.56
CA GLN A 144 17.94 0.09 19.51
C GLN A 144 17.87 1.57 19.86
N ARG A 145 16.90 2.31 19.32
CA ARG A 145 16.76 3.76 19.53
C ARG A 145 16.07 4.14 20.82
N GLY A 146 15.64 3.14 21.59
CA GLY A 146 15.10 3.36 22.93
C GLY A 146 13.71 3.96 22.98
N TRP A 147 12.92 3.95 21.90
CA TRP A 147 11.56 4.50 21.89
C TRP A 147 10.65 3.85 22.94
N GLN A 148 10.68 2.51 23.03
CA GLN A 148 9.93 1.79 24.04
C GLN A 148 10.50 2.04 25.43
N ASP A 149 11.82 2.04 25.56
CA ASP A 149 12.51 2.30 26.83
C ASP A 149 12.36 3.76 27.26
N ALA A 150 12.37 4.74 26.32
CA ALA A 150 12.07 6.12 26.61
C ALA A 150 10.64 6.31 27.12
N LEU A 151 9.65 5.69 26.47
CA LEU A 151 8.28 5.70 26.94
C LEU A 151 8.12 4.98 28.29
N GLN A 152 8.76 3.83 28.48
CA GLN A 152 8.72 3.08 29.73
C GLN A 152 9.46 3.77 30.87
N SER A 153 10.55 4.49 30.60
CA SER A 153 11.34 5.19 31.63
C SER A 153 10.63 6.42 32.17
N VAL A 154 9.83 7.08 31.33
CA VAL A 154 8.97 8.19 31.74
C VAL A 154 7.79 7.69 32.58
N TYR A 155 7.35 6.46 32.30
CA TYR A 155 6.12 5.89 32.87
C TYR A 155 6.29 4.43 33.31
N PRO A 156 6.86 4.15 34.49
CA PRO A 156 6.99 2.80 35.01
C PRO A 156 5.66 2.25 35.56
N PHE A 157 4.53 2.59 34.93
CA PHE A 157 3.21 2.20 35.39
C PHE A 157 2.44 1.38 34.39
N LYS A 158 1.51 0.58 34.89
CA LYS A 158 0.58 -0.20 34.10
C LYS A 158 -0.46 0.74 33.47
N ILE A 159 -0.60 0.71 32.16
CA ILE A 159 -1.66 1.47 31.48
C ILE A 159 -2.92 0.61 31.48
N ASN A 160 -3.97 1.08 32.16
CA ASN A 160 -5.26 0.41 32.18
C ASN A 160 -6.07 0.76 30.92
N ARG A 161 -6.05 2.04 30.54
CA ARG A 161 -6.71 2.53 29.33
C ARG A 161 -5.84 3.53 28.61
N PHE A 162 -5.71 3.36 27.30
CA PHE A 162 -5.03 4.28 26.39
C PHE A 162 -6.02 4.79 25.37
N ALA A 163 -6.08 6.09 25.15
CA ALA A 163 -6.97 6.69 24.17
C ALA A 163 -6.25 7.75 23.33
N ILE A 164 -6.50 7.73 22.04
CA ILE A 164 -6.13 8.80 21.09
C ILE A 164 -7.43 9.44 20.62
N HIS A 165 -7.47 10.76 20.63
CA HIS A 165 -8.58 11.56 20.15
C HIS A 165 -8.11 12.48 19.02
N ASN A 166 -8.68 12.30 17.83
CA ASN A 166 -8.43 13.12 16.66
C ASN A 166 -6.94 13.22 16.30
N GLY A 167 -6.28 12.07 16.16
CA GLY A 167 -4.87 11.99 15.73
C GLY A 167 -4.73 12.13 14.22
N ASP A 168 -3.57 12.65 13.78
CA ASP A 168 -3.23 12.79 12.37
C ASP A 168 -1.86 12.17 12.09
N ILE A 169 -1.75 11.44 10.97
CA ILE A 169 -0.50 10.87 10.48
C ILE A 169 -0.33 11.32 9.03
N THR A 170 0.77 11.98 8.73
CA THR A 170 1.09 12.50 7.40
C THR A 170 2.38 11.87 6.88
N TYR A 171 2.38 11.42 5.64
CA TYR A 171 3.58 10.97 4.94
C TYR A 171 3.81 11.78 3.66
N VAL A 172 5.02 12.33 3.49
CA VAL A 172 5.43 13.10 2.31
C VAL A 172 6.60 12.41 1.62
N ASP A 173 6.40 11.96 0.37
CA ASP A 173 7.43 11.24 -0.39
C ASP A 173 8.56 12.16 -0.88
N HIS A 174 8.21 13.35 -1.43
CA HIS A 174 9.16 14.35 -1.90
C HIS A 174 8.58 15.77 -1.80
N ALA A 175 9.43 16.78 -1.86
CA ALA A 175 9.01 18.17 -1.81
C ALA A 175 8.02 18.46 -2.97
N GLY A 176 6.85 18.99 -2.63
CA GLY A 176 5.76 19.27 -3.58
C GLY A 176 4.84 18.09 -3.89
N ALA A 177 5.10 16.88 -3.36
CA ALA A 177 4.16 15.79 -3.46
C ALA A 177 2.94 16.02 -2.58
N LYS A 178 1.75 15.58 -3.05
CA LYS A 178 0.55 15.56 -2.20
C LYS A 178 0.80 14.59 -1.04
N PRO A 179 0.63 15.03 0.22
CA PRO A 179 0.81 14.16 1.38
C PRO A 179 -0.19 12.99 1.37
N LEU A 180 0.26 11.82 1.81
CA LEU A 180 -0.61 10.73 2.20
C LEU A 180 -1.06 10.98 3.64
N HIS A 181 -2.36 11.11 3.86
CA HIS A 181 -2.93 11.58 5.11
C HIS A 181 -3.87 10.54 5.73
N LEU A 182 -3.61 10.20 6.99
CA LEU A 182 -4.52 9.45 7.86
C LEU A 182 -4.99 10.42 8.94
N ALA A 183 -6.24 10.82 8.87
CA ALA A 183 -6.80 11.86 9.70
C ALA A 183 -7.84 11.33 10.69
N LYS A 184 -8.11 12.13 11.72
CA LYS A 184 -9.17 11.86 12.69
C LYS A 184 -9.05 10.48 13.34
N LEU A 185 -7.82 10.04 13.61
CA LEU A 185 -7.58 8.79 14.32
C LEU A 185 -8.15 8.88 15.73
N ASN A 186 -9.15 8.07 16.00
CA ASN A 186 -9.66 7.81 17.34
C ASN A 186 -9.33 6.35 17.66
N LEU A 187 -8.60 6.15 18.77
CA LEU A 187 -8.20 4.83 19.22
C LEU A 187 -8.49 4.70 20.69
N VAL A 188 -9.05 3.58 21.09
CA VAL A 188 -9.17 3.18 22.51
C VAL A 188 -8.61 1.79 22.65
N SER A 189 -7.74 1.63 23.65
CA SER A 189 -7.22 0.31 24.04
C SER A 189 -7.29 0.16 25.54
N ASP A 190 -7.77 -0.99 25.96
CA ASP A 190 -7.89 -1.34 27.37
C ASP A 190 -6.88 -2.44 27.73
N ASN A 191 -6.47 -2.46 29.02
CA ASN A 191 -5.63 -3.50 29.59
C ASN A 191 -4.22 -3.61 29.00
N ILE A 192 -3.56 -2.48 28.72
CA ILE A 192 -2.15 -2.43 28.36
C ILE A 192 -1.32 -2.67 29.63
N ARG A 193 -1.30 -3.91 30.09
CA ARG A 193 -0.64 -4.29 31.33
C ARG A 193 0.74 -4.88 31.05
N ASN A 194 1.68 -4.59 31.93
CA ASN A 194 3.00 -5.23 31.97
C ASN A 194 2.93 -6.63 32.63
N ILE A 195 1.82 -7.37 32.43
CA ILE A 195 1.61 -8.69 33.01
C ILE A 195 1.73 -9.71 31.89
N HIS A 196 2.70 -10.60 31.98
CA HIS A 196 2.74 -11.85 31.25
C HIS A 196 1.64 -12.75 31.79
N GLU A 197 0.49 -12.76 31.13
CA GLU A 197 -0.52 -13.81 31.36
C GLU A 197 -0.14 -14.97 30.43
N PRO A 198 0.24 -16.14 30.98
CA PRO A 198 0.74 -17.26 30.16
C PRO A 198 -0.26 -17.76 29.12
N ASN A 199 -1.56 -17.48 29.29
CA ASN A 199 -2.64 -18.01 28.48
C ASN A 199 -3.13 -17.04 27.37
N TYR A 200 -2.62 -15.80 27.31
CA TYR A 200 -3.07 -14.82 26.31
C TYR A 200 -1.89 -14.19 25.58
N THR A 201 -1.72 -14.56 24.33
CA THR A 201 -0.69 -13.96 23.45
C THR A 201 -0.92 -12.46 23.24
N TYR A 202 -2.21 -12.03 23.16
CA TYR A 202 -2.63 -10.65 22.90
C TYR A 202 -3.62 -10.18 23.99
N PRO A 203 -3.16 -9.65 25.13
CA PRO A 203 -4.01 -9.34 26.29
C PRO A 203 -4.85 -8.08 26.17
N SER A 204 -4.40 -7.09 25.37
CA SER A 204 -5.05 -5.78 25.25
C SER A 204 -6.08 -5.78 24.13
N ARG A 205 -7.32 -5.36 24.40
CA ARG A 205 -8.31 -5.08 23.34
C ARG A 205 -8.12 -3.68 22.84
N PHE A 206 -8.34 -3.45 21.56
CA PHE A 206 -8.36 -2.11 20.99
C PHE A 206 -9.40 -1.98 19.89
N GLN A 207 -9.86 -0.74 19.71
CA GLN A 207 -10.68 -0.29 18.59
C GLN A 207 -10.11 1.02 18.09
N ALA A 208 -10.11 1.21 16.77
CA ALA A 208 -9.69 2.45 16.16
C ALA A 208 -10.48 2.74 14.88
N ASP A 209 -10.78 4.01 14.69
CA ASP A 209 -11.42 4.53 13.49
C ASP A 209 -10.62 5.72 12.96
N MET A 210 -10.50 5.82 11.64
CA MET A 210 -9.78 6.91 11.01
C MET A 210 -10.26 7.18 9.58
N VAL A 211 -9.93 8.36 9.08
CA VAL A 211 -10.12 8.74 7.68
C VAL A 211 -8.82 8.50 6.92
N VAL A 212 -8.89 7.74 5.83
CA VAL A 212 -7.76 7.39 4.97
C VAL A 212 -7.82 8.23 3.70
N PHE A 213 -6.75 8.99 3.42
CA PHE A 213 -6.59 9.78 2.20
C PHE A 213 -7.78 10.71 1.93
N ASP A 214 -8.21 11.45 2.97
CA ASP A 214 -9.28 12.46 2.98
C ASP A 214 -10.72 11.92 2.79
N ARG A 215 -10.92 10.69 2.31
CA ARG A 215 -12.26 10.14 1.98
C ARG A 215 -12.53 8.75 2.48
N GLY A 216 -11.52 7.86 2.42
CA GLY A 216 -11.66 6.48 2.89
C GLY A 216 -11.92 6.41 4.39
N ARG A 217 -12.63 5.39 4.83
CA ARG A 217 -12.83 5.10 6.25
C ARG A 217 -12.18 3.77 6.58
N LEU A 218 -11.38 3.75 7.64
CA LEU A 218 -10.76 2.55 8.16
C LEU A 218 -11.21 2.34 9.59
N SER A 219 -11.81 1.20 9.85
CA SER A 219 -12.15 0.72 11.18
C SER A 219 -11.30 -0.50 11.52
N LEU A 220 -10.73 -0.51 12.71
CA LEU A 220 -9.88 -1.57 13.24
C LEU A 220 -10.44 -2.06 14.57
N GLU A 221 -10.58 -3.35 14.71
CA GLU A 221 -10.95 -3.99 15.97
C GLU A 221 -10.03 -5.19 16.21
N GLY A 222 -9.49 -5.31 17.43
CA GLY A 222 -8.57 -6.41 17.65
C GLY A 222 -8.03 -6.51 19.05
N ARG A 223 -6.99 -7.33 19.13
CA ARG A 223 -6.22 -7.54 20.32
C ARG A 223 -4.74 -7.34 20.04
N ALA A 224 -4.01 -6.78 21.01
CA ALA A 224 -2.58 -6.51 20.87
C ALA A 224 -1.81 -6.90 22.14
N ASN A 225 -0.52 -7.14 21.96
CA ASN A 225 0.47 -7.16 23.01
C ASN A 225 1.49 -6.06 22.71
N PHE A 226 1.25 -4.88 23.27
CA PHE A 226 2.08 -3.70 23.06
C PHE A 226 3.48 -3.81 23.67
N LEU A 227 3.68 -4.79 24.56
CA LEU A 227 4.94 -5.02 25.29
C LEU A 227 5.77 -6.16 24.70
N MET A 228 5.27 -6.81 23.64
CA MET A 228 6.00 -7.87 22.96
C MET A 228 7.29 -7.32 22.35
N LYS A 229 8.40 -8.00 22.55
CA LYS A 229 9.70 -7.64 21.98
C LYS A 229 10.00 -8.52 20.76
N PRO A 230 10.63 -7.99 19.74
CA PRO A 230 11.15 -6.63 19.54
C PRO A 230 10.11 -5.63 19.02
N PHE A 231 8.89 -6.07 18.70
CA PHE A 231 7.79 -5.24 18.22
C PHE A 231 6.47 -5.68 18.86
N PRO A 232 5.50 -4.77 18.99
CA PRO A 232 4.14 -5.13 19.36
C PRO A 232 3.57 -6.21 18.45
N GLY A 233 2.87 -7.19 19.05
CA GLY A 233 2.09 -8.16 18.29
C GLY A 233 0.61 -7.77 18.30
N THR A 234 -0.11 -8.09 17.22
CA THR A 234 -1.54 -7.78 17.10
C THR A 234 -2.27 -8.82 16.25
N VAL A 235 -3.52 -9.07 16.60
CA VAL A 235 -4.55 -9.68 15.72
C VAL A 235 -5.64 -8.65 15.55
N THR A 236 -5.83 -8.21 14.32
CA THR A 236 -6.69 -7.07 13.97
C THR A 236 -7.64 -7.44 12.85
N HIS A 237 -8.91 -7.31 13.08
CA HIS A 237 -9.90 -7.26 12.01
C HIS A 237 -9.97 -5.81 11.51
N TYR A 238 -9.94 -5.64 10.19
CA TYR A 238 -10.04 -4.32 9.57
C TYR A 238 -11.16 -4.27 8.55
N THR A 239 -11.77 -3.10 8.43
CA THR A 239 -12.71 -2.76 7.36
C THR A 239 -12.31 -1.42 6.79
N LEU A 240 -11.90 -1.42 5.53
CA LEU A 240 -11.56 -0.23 4.74
C LEU A 240 -12.66 0.02 3.73
N THR A 241 -13.19 1.23 3.67
CA THR A 241 -14.27 1.60 2.73
C THR A 241 -13.87 2.85 1.95
N GLY A 242 -13.90 2.75 0.63
CA GLY A 242 -13.82 3.90 -0.28
C GLY A 242 -12.50 4.68 -0.22
N ALA A 243 -11.36 4.04 0.05
CA ALA A 243 -10.05 4.70 0.04
C ALA A 243 -9.67 5.11 -1.39
N PRO A 244 -9.40 6.39 -1.68
CA PRO A 244 -9.09 6.85 -3.03
C PRO A 244 -7.71 6.37 -3.47
N LEU A 245 -7.66 5.54 -4.52
CA LEU A 245 -6.41 5.02 -5.08
C LEU A 245 -5.54 6.11 -5.72
N SER A 246 -6.15 7.18 -6.22
CA SER A 246 -5.41 8.33 -6.77
C SER A 246 -4.45 8.99 -5.75
N ALA A 247 -4.70 8.81 -4.45
CA ALA A 247 -3.82 9.33 -3.41
C ALA A 247 -2.41 8.71 -3.47
N VAL A 248 -2.29 7.43 -3.86
CA VAL A 248 -0.99 6.74 -3.97
C VAL A 248 -0.32 6.93 -5.34
N SER A 249 -0.98 7.64 -6.30
CA SER A 249 -0.45 7.88 -7.65
C SER A 249 0.94 8.53 -7.66
N PRO A 250 1.29 9.50 -6.81
CA PRO A 250 2.64 10.06 -6.79
C PRO A 250 3.72 9.01 -6.49
N ALA A 251 3.44 8.12 -5.54
CA ALA A 251 4.37 7.05 -5.19
C ALA A 251 4.45 5.96 -6.27
N SER A 252 3.34 5.64 -6.94
CA SER A 252 3.30 4.62 -7.99
C SER A 252 4.01 5.02 -9.29
N ARG A 253 4.16 6.32 -9.56
CA ARG A 253 4.91 6.82 -10.72
C ARG A 253 6.38 6.40 -10.72
N HIS A 254 6.98 6.20 -9.56
CA HIS A 254 8.35 5.69 -9.46
C HIS A 254 8.51 4.25 -10.00
N VAL A 255 7.41 3.54 -10.15
CA VAL A 255 7.36 2.21 -10.78
C VAL A 255 6.64 2.21 -12.13
N ASN A 256 6.56 3.37 -12.78
CA ASN A 256 5.94 3.57 -14.08
C ASN A 256 4.43 3.28 -14.10
N LEU A 257 3.79 3.30 -12.95
CA LEU A 257 2.36 3.04 -12.81
C LEU A 257 1.62 4.34 -12.51
N ILE A 258 0.71 4.72 -13.39
CA ILE A 258 -0.14 5.90 -13.25
C ILE A 258 -1.52 5.42 -12.81
N ILE A 259 -1.95 5.89 -11.65
CA ILE A 259 -3.25 5.55 -11.05
C ILE A 259 -4.11 6.81 -11.05
N ASN A 260 -5.20 6.82 -11.80
CA ASN A 260 -6.17 7.89 -11.82
C ASN A 260 -7.54 7.38 -11.37
N GLY A 261 -8.16 8.13 -10.46
CA GLY A 261 -9.45 7.72 -9.89
C GLY A 261 -9.34 6.46 -9.03
N GLY A 262 -10.43 5.74 -8.94
CA GLY A 262 -10.57 4.48 -8.23
C GLY A 262 -10.77 4.62 -6.72
N ALA A 263 -11.61 3.75 -6.19
CA ALA A 263 -11.85 3.60 -4.76
C ALA A 263 -11.62 2.15 -4.34
N LEU A 264 -10.83 1.97 -3.28
CA LEU A 264 -10.54 0.66 -2.69
C LEU A 264 -11.41 0.46 -1.46
N SER A 265 -12.12 -0.65 -1.42
CA SER A 265 -12.76 -1.18 -0.22
C SER A 265 -12.23 -2.58 0.06
N SER A 266 -12.00 -2.93 1.32
CA SER A 266 -11.45 -4.24 1.68
C SER A 266 -11.76 -4.57 3.13
N ASP A 267 -11.95 -5.86 3.43
CA ASP A 267 -12.07 -6.36 4.78
C ASP A 267 -11.24 -7.63 4.98
N GLY A 268 -10.80 -7.84 6.21
CA GLY A 268 -9.96 -8.99 6.51
C GLY A 268 -9.42 -8.99 7.91
N THR A 269 -8.49 -9.91 8.14
CA THR A 269 -7.79 -10.06 9.42
C THR A 269 -6.29 -10.04 9.21
N ILE A 270 -5.59 -9.28 10.02
CA ILE A 270 -4.13 -9.23 10.03
C ILE A 270 -3.65 -9.68 11.41
N GLU A 271 -2.86 -10.73 11.45
CA GLU A 271 -2.07 -11.08 12.60
C GLU A 271 -0.61 -10.76 12.33
N TYR A 272 -0.04 -9.95 13.17
CA TYR A 272 1.37 -9.56 13.08
C TYR A 272 2.05 -9.75 14.42
N SER A 273 3.15 -10.47 14.43
CA SER A 273 4.00 -10.63 15.59
C SER A 273 5.45 -10.86 15.14
N PRO A 274 6.45 -10.82 16.06
CA PRO A 274 7.83 -11.16 15.71
C PRO A 274 8.03 -12.57 15.14
N LYS A 275 7.08 -13.47 15.36
CA LYS A 275 7.16 -14.89 14.96
C LYS A 275 6.30 -15.21 13.73
N VAL A 276 5.19 -14.51 13.56
CA VAL A 276 4.15 -14.85 12.57
C VAL A 276 3.62 -13.57 11.93
N THR A 277 3.40 -13.63 10.64
CA THR A 277 2.66 -12.62 9.88
C THR A 277 1.60 -13.34 9.06
N ASN A 278 0.34 -13.22 9.45
CA ASN A 278 -0.81 -13.73 8.71
C ASN A 278 -1.62 -12.55 8.20
N VAL A 279 -1.84 -12.49 6.90
CA VAL A 279 -2.70 -11.50 6.25
C VAL A 279 -3.80 -12.27 5.52
N ASP A 280 -4.99 -12.24 6.06
CA ASP A 280 -6.18 -12.88 5.49
C ASP A 280 -7.15 -11.79 5.04
N VAL A 281 -7.17 -11.50 3.74
CA VAL A 281 -8.08 -10.56 3.10
C VAL A 281 -9.27 -11.33 2.59
N ARG A 282 -10.45 -11.08 3.17
CA ARG A 282 -11.68 -11.77 2.79
C ARG A 282 -12.17 -11.26 1.44
N ASN A 283 -12.38 -9.97 1.36
CA ASN A 283 -12.82 -9.30 0.14
C ASN A 283 -12.03 -8.03 -0.10
N ALA A 284 -11.73 -7.76 -1.35
CA ALA A 284 -11.22 -6.48 -1.82
C ALA A 284 -11.98 -6.07 -3.08
N THR A 285 -12.43 -4.81 -3.15
CA THR A 285 -13.11 -4.26 -4.31
C THR A 285 -12.44 -2.97 -4.73
N ILE A 286 -12.17 -2.85 -6.02
CA ILE A 286 -11.65 -1.61 -6.64
C ILE A 286 -12.66 -1.16 -7.68
N ASP A 287 -13.25 0.00 -7.47
CA ASP A 287 -14.24 0.58 -8.38
C ASP A 287 -13.63 1.71 -9.19
N SER A 288 -13.90 1.70 -10.51
CA SER A 288 -13.63 2.81 -11.46
C SER A 288 -12.19 3.33 -11.46
N VAL A 289 -11.20 2.43 -11.43
CA VAL A 289 -9.79 2.83 -11.53
C VAL A 289 -9.33 2.92 -12.99
N ASN A 290 -8.59 3.97 -13.33
CA ASN A 290 -7.84 4.07 -14.57
C ASN A 290 -6.36 3.85 -14.28
N LEU A 291 -5.87 2.67 -14.64
CA LEU A 291 -4.53 2.18 -14.39
C LEU A 291 -3.75 2.14 -15.70
N THR A 292 -2.66 2.89 -15.78
CA THR A 292 -1.76 2.89 -16.94
C THR A 292 -0.35 2.54 -16.52
N TYR A 293 0.20 1.48 -17.12
CA TYR A 293 1.63 1.18 -17.03
C TYR A 293 2.34 1.83 -18.22
N SER A 294 3.37 2.65 -17.98
CA SER A 294 4.15 3.34 -19.00
C SER A 294 5.53 2.72 -19.14
N HIS A 295 5.82 2.11 -20.28
CA HIS A 295 7.17 1.67 -20.63
C HIS A 295 7.97 2.82 -21.22
N LEU A 296 9.15 3.12 -20.68
CA LEU A 296 10.02 4.22 -21.04
C LEU A 296 11.44 3.71 -21.30
N LEU A 297 12.09 4.11 -22.41
CA LEU A 297 13.50 3.77 -22.66
C LEU A 297 14.43 4.14 -21.49
N GLN A 298 14.19 5.29 -20.87
CA GLN A 298 15.01 5.79 -19.75
C GLN A 298 14.90 4.92 -18.50
N THR A 299 13.80 4.19 -18.34
CA THR A 299 13.56 3.35 -17.15
C THR A 299 13.67 1.86 -17.42
N GLU A 300 13.98 1.43 -18.65
CA GLU A 300 14.02 0.03 -19.07
C GLU A 300 14.92 -0.83 -18.16
N SER A 301 16.14 -0.38 -17.88
CA SER A 301 17.05 -1.09 -16.98
C SER A 301 16.52 -1.18 -15.54
N ALA A 302 15.89 -0.11 -15.05
CA ALA A 302 15.26 -0.08 -13.73
C ALA A 302 13.99 -0.94 -13.70
N GLU A 303 13.23 -1.01 -14.80
CA GLU A 303 12.07 -1.90 -14.95
C GLU A 303 12.48 -3.37 -14.88
N LYS A 304 13.51 -3.76 -15.63
CA LYS A 304 14.10 -5.11 -15.59
C LYS A 304 14.56 -5.48 -14.18
N GLN A 305 15.29 -4.59 -13.50
CA GLN A 305 15.72 -4.82 -12.12
C GLN A 305 14.54 -4.94 -11.15
N ARG A 306 13.46 -4.16 -11.34
CA ARG A 306 12.25 -4.25 -10.50
C ARG A 306 11.54 -5.58 -10.69
N ILE A 307 11.34 -6.03 -11.92
CA ILE A 307 10.72 -7.33 -12.23
C ILE A 307 11.52 -8.46 -11.59
N THR A 308 12.85 -8.45 -11.75
CA THR A 308 13.75 -9.41 -11.12
C THR A 308 13.66 -9.37 -9.59
N LYS A 309 13.62 -8.18 -9.00
CA LYS A 309 13.52 -8.00 -7.55
C LYS A 309 12.17 -8.47 -7.00
N VAL A 310 11.09 -8.19 -7.71
CA VAL A 310 9.75 -8.68 -7.34
C VAL A 310 9.70 -10.20 -7.39
N GLY A 311 10.22 -10.81 -8.47
CA GLY A 311 10.33 -12.28 -8.59
C GLY A 311 11.09 -12.88 -7.42
N LYS A 312 12.29 -12.39 -7.11
CA LYS A 312 13.10 -12.85 -5.97
C LYS A 312 12.41 -12.61 -4.62
N THR A 313 11.64 -11.54 -4.48
CA THR A 313 10.89 -11.28 -3.25
C THR A 313 9.77 -12.28 -3.08
N ILE A 314 9.00 -12.57 -4.14
CA ILE A 314 7.96 -13.59 -4.14
C ILE A 314 8.57 -14.96 -3.77
N GLU A 315 9.66 -15.35 -4.40
CA GLU A 315 10.40 -16.59 -4.07
C GLU A 315 10.79 -16.66 -2.59
N LYS A 316 11.34 -15.56 -2.07
CA LYS A 316 11.80 -15.49 -0.69
C LYS A 316 10.66 -15.57 0.32
N GLU A 317 9.55 -14.88 0.06
CA GLU A 317 8.39 -14.88 0.96
C GLU A 317 7.59 -16.19 0.87
N ASN A 318 7.53 -16.82 -0.31
CA ASN A 318 6.92 -18.14 -0.46
C ASN A 318 7.66 -19.26 0.30
N ASN A 319 8.95 -19.07 0.58
CA ASN A 319 9.76 -20.02 1.35
C ASN A 319 9.83 -19.70 2.85
N ARG A 320 9.09 -18.69 3.34
CA ARG A 320 9.04 -18.33 4.76
C ARG A 320 7.79 -18.90 5.43
N PRO A 321 7.90 -19.96 6.24
CA PRO A 321 6.71 -20.57 6.88
C PRO A 321 6.01 -19.61 7.85
N ALA A 322 6.68 -18.53 8.29
CA ALA A 322 6.13 -17.55 9.21
C ALA A 322 5.31 -16.43 8.56
N VAL A 323 5.28 -16.36 7.22
CA VAL A 323 4.52 -15.34 6.47
C VAL A 323 3.45 -16.05 5.66
N ASN A 324 2.19 -15.85 6.01
CA ASN A 324 1.04 -16.38 5.30
C ASN A 324 0.17 -15.22 4.81
N ILE A 325 -0.01 -15.13 3.50
CA ILE A 325 -0.86 -14.11 2.86
C ILE A 325 -1.92 -14.84 2.05
N ARG A 326 -3.18 -14.48 2.27
CA ARG A 326 -4.31 -14.98 1.53
C ARG A 326 -5.28 -13.86 1.19
N LEU A 327 -5.67 -13.79 -0.05
CA LEU A 327 -6.75 -12.95 -0.56
C LEU A 327 -7.80 -13.87 -1.17
N HIS A 328 -8.98 -13.93 -0.55
CA HIS A 328 -10.02 -14.86 -0.99
C HIS A 328 -10.67 -14.37 -2.28
N GLU A 329 -11.03 -13.08 -2.34
CA GLU A 329 -11.65 -12.48 -3.52
C GLU A 329 -11.22 -11.04 -3.73
N LEU A 330 -10.85 -10.71 -4.97
CA LEU A 330 -10.63 -9.35 -5.45
C LEU A 330 -11.52 -9.10 -6.66
N ASP A 331 -12.35 -8.08 -6.55
CA ASP A 331 -13.14 -7.55 -7.66
C ASP A 331 -12.62 -6.19 -8.12
N ILE A 332 -12.35 -6.05 -9.40
CA ILE A 332 -12.12 -4.76 -10.05
C ILE A 332 -13.31 -4.52 -10.97
N ARG A 333 -13.99 -3.37 -10.82
CA ARG A 333 -15.24 -3.07 -11.51
C ARG A 333 -15.13 -1.80 -12.32
N ASP A 334 -15.75 -1.79 -13.49
CA ASP A 334 -15.87 -0.64 -14.40
C ASP A 334 -14.57 0.16 -14.53
N SER A 335 -13.49 -0.52 -14.79
CA SER A 335 -12.15 0.04 -14.76
C SER A 335 -11.52 0.09 -16.15
N ARG A 336 -10.43 0.85 -16.25
CA ARG A 336 -9.59 0.87 -17.44
C ARG A 336 -8.19 0.41 -17.10
N LEU A 337 -7.72 -0.62 -17.79
CA LEU A 337 -6.35 -1.11 -17.72
C LEU A 337 -5.64 -0.75 -19.03
N ALA A 338 -4.50 -0.08 -18.94
CA ALA A 338 -3.78 0.40 -20.11
C ALA A 338 -2.26 0.13 -19.99
N TYR A 339 -1.65 -0.12 -21.16
CA TYR A 339 -0.22 -0.21 -21.37
C TYR A 339 0.20 0.84 -22.39
N SER A 340 1.11 1.73 -22.01
CA SER A 340 1.68 2.76 -22.90
C SER A 340 3.14 2.43 -23.17
N ASP A 341 3.48 2.29 -24.43
CA ASP A 341 4.86 2.18 -24.88
C ASP A 341 5.34 3.52 -25.43
N GLN A 342 6.20 4.19 -24.68
CA GLN A 342 6.82 5.45 -25.02
C GLN A 342 8.23 5.27 -25.63
N SER A 343 8.67 4.01 -25.77
CA SER A 343 9.99 3.68 -26.32
C SER A 343 10.01 3.60 -27.84
N THR A 344 8.82 3.54 -28.47
CA THR A 344 8.63 3.42 -29.91
C THR A 344 8.32 4.78 -30.57
N ASP A 345 8.54 4.88 -31.87
CA ASP A 345 8.16 6.04 -32.71
C ASP A 345 7.23 5.59 -33.82
N PRO A 346 5.95 6.01 -33.81
CA PRO A 346 5.26 6.76 -32.77
C PRO A 346 5.02 5.92 -31.49
N PRO A 347 4.85 6.55 -30.32
CA PRO A 347 4.43 5.84 -29.12
C PRO A 347 3.00 5.31 -29.27
N TYR A 348 2.67 4.23 -28.58
CA TYR A 348 1.32 3.66 -28.64
C TYR A 348 0.74 3.33 -27.26
N LEU A 349 -0.59 3.21 -27.23
CA LEU A 349 -1.37 2.89 -26.04
C LEU A 349 -2.32 1.74 -26.37
N LEU A 350 -2.22 0.66 -25.57
CA LEU A 350 -3.18 -0.44 -25.59
C LEU A 350 -4.01 -0.39 -24.31
N PHE A 351 -5.31 -0.61 -24.40
CA PHE A 351 -6.17 -0.55 -23.21
C PHE A 351 -7.37 -1.50 -23.32
N ILE A 352 -7.90 -1.84 -22.15
CA ILE A 352 -9.20 -2.53 -21.98
C ILE A 352 -10.09 -1.60 -21.15
N ASN A 353 -11.18 -1.13 -21.70
CA ASN A 353 -12.19 -0.32 -21.04
C ASN A 353 -13.32 -1.18 -20.47
N GLY A 354 -14.05 -0.64 -19.47
CA GLY A 354 -15.14 -1.33 -18.82
C GLY A 354 -14.68 -2.67 -18.26
N THR A 355 -13.46 -2.68 -17.73
CA THR A 355 -12.84 -3.90 -17.22
C THR A 355 -13.53 -4.32 -15.92
N ASN A 356 -14.07 -5.55 -15.94
CA ASN A 356 -14.48 -6.25 -14.73
C ASN A 356 -13.57 -7.47 -14.57
N LEU A 357 -12.86 -7.55 -13.44
CA LEU A 357 -11.94 -8.63 -13.13
C LEU A 357 -12.29 -9.20 -11.77
N THR A 358 -12.48 -10.49 -11.70
CA THR A 358 -12.58 -11.25 -10.45
C THR A 358 -11.37 -12.16 -10.31
N LEU A 359 -10.66 -12.04 -9.20
CA LEU A 359 -9.55 -12.88 -8.82
C LEU A 359 -9.90 -13.59 -7.52
N THR A 360 -9.82 -14.91 -7.50
CA THR A 360 -10.12 -15.70 -6.31
C THR A 360 -8.93 -16.55 -5.87
N ASN A 361 -8.82 -16.72 -4.54
CA ASN A 361 -7.86 -17.61 -3.89
C ASN A 361 -6.39 -17.25 -4.20
N LEU A 362 -6.03 -15.97 -4.11
CA LEU A 362 -4.63 -15.56 -4.20
C LEU A 362 -3.91 -15.81 -2.87
N GLY A 363 -2.85 -16.61 -2.91
CA GLY A 363 -2.05 -16.92 -1.74
C GLY A 363 -0.57 -17.02 -2.06
N ASN A 364 0.27 -16.96 -1.03
CA ASN A 364 1.72 -17.09 -1.18
C ASN A 364 2.24 -18.50 -0.90
N HIS A 365 1.37 -19.45 -0.51
CA HIS A 365 1.74 -20.85 -0.31
C HIS A 365 1.05 -21.75 -1.33
N ARG A 366 1.80 -22.69 -1.89
CA ARG A 366 1.31 -23.64 -2.90
C ARG A 366 0.15 -24.51 -2.40
N GLU A 367 0.17 -24.82 -1.12
CA GLU A 367 -0.86 -25.62 -0.43
C GLU A 367 -2.24 -24.95 -0.39
N GLN A 368 -2.30 -23.64 -0.58
CA GLN A 368 -3.56 -22.90 -0.67
C GLN A 368 -4.31 -23.16 -1.99
N GLY A 369 -3.68 -23.84 -2.94
CA GLY A 369 -4.25 -24.19 -4.24
C GLY A 369 -4.11 -23.08 -5.28
N PRO A 370 -4.59 -23.31 -6.52
CA PRO A 370 -4.47 -22.35 -7.59
C PRO A 370 -5.42 -21.16 -7.41
N SER A 371 -4.93 -20.00 -7.77
CA SER A 371 -5.75 -18.80 -7.94
C SER A 371 -6.49 -18.87 -9.28
N ARG A 372 -7.70 -18.27 -9.36
CA ARG A 372 -8.47 -18.17 -10.58
C ARG A 372 -8.65 -16.70 -10.95
N VAL A 373 -8.55 -16.41 -12.24
CA VAL A 373 -8.80 -15.09 -12.81
C VAL A 373 -9.89 -15.17 -13.86
N ASN A 374 -10.80 -14.21 -13.83
CA ASN A 374 -11.79 -13.97 -14.88
C ASN A 374 -11.86 -12.46 -15.13
N LEU A 375 -11.55 -12.04 -16.36
CA LEU A 375 -11.58 -10.65 -16.78
C LEU A 375 -12.47 -10.52 -18.01
N THR A 376 -13.34 -9.52 -17.99
CA THR A 376 -14.13 -9.08 -19.15
C THR A 376 -13.91 -7.59 -19.39
N GLY A 377 -14.10 -7.15 -20.63
CA GLY A 377 -13.97 -5.73 -20.99
C GLY A 377 -14.03 -5.51 -22.49
N LYS A 378 -13.58 -4.34 -22.93
CA LYS A 378 -13.52 -3.97 -24.35
C LYS A 378 -12.11 -3.51 -24.73
N PHE A 379 -11.35 -4.37 -25.39
CA PHE A 379 -10.02 -4.04 -25.89
C PHE A 379 -10.12 -2.97 -26.98
N MET A 380 -9.31 -1.93 -26.85
CA MET A 380 -9.30 -0.75 -27.74
C MET A 380 -10.70 -0.14 -27.96
N GLY A 381 -11.59 -0.24 -26.96
CA GLY A 381 -12.93 0.32 -26.99
C GLY A 381 -14.00 -0.50 -27.73
N SER A 382 -13.62 -1.41 -28.63
CA SER A 382 -14.53 -2.19 -29.49
C SER A 382 -14.44 -3.70 -29.27
N GLY A 383 -13.23 -4.24 -29.05
CA GLY A 383 -12.99 -5.68 -28.98
C GLY A 383 -13.54 -6.33 -27.71
N ALA A 384 -14.66 -7.05 -27.81
CA ALA A 384 -15.20 -7.79 -26.68
C ALA A 384 -14.15 -8.78 -26.13
N THR A 385 -13.72 -8.56 -24.90
CA THR A 385 -12.58 -9.27 -24.31
C THR A 385 -13.03 -10.17 -23.18
N ARG A 386 -12.52 -11.39 -23.17
CA ARG A 386 -12.63 -12.35 -22.09
C ARG A 386 -11.28 -13.01 -21.84
N ILE A 387 -10.79 -12.95 -20.61
CA ILE A 387 -9.55 -13.60 -20.17
C ILE A 387 -9.89 -14.41 -18.94
N TYR A 388 -9.60 -15.71 -18.98
CA TYR A 388 -9.84 -16.59 -17.85
C TYR A 388 -8.71 -17.62 -17.71
N GLY A 389 -8.44 -18.01 -16.47
CA GLY A 389 -7.36 -18.96 -16.24
C GLY A 389 -7.10 -19.22 -14.78
N THR A 390 -6.02 -19.96 -14.56
CA THR A 390 -5.51 -20.28 -13.24
C THR A 390 -4.03 -19.98 -13.16
N PHE A 391 -3.57 -19.60 -11.98
CA PHE A 391 -2.14 -19.46 -11.71
C PHE A 391 -1.82 -19.91 -10.29
N VAL A 392 -0.58 -20.31 -10.07
CA VAL A 392 -0.05 -20.69 -8.76
C VAL A 392 1.10 -19.77 -8.43
N ALA A 393 0.99 -19.09 -7.30
CA ALA A 393 2.14 -18.37 -6.76
C ALA A 393 3.16 -19.39 -6.25
N SER A 394 4.19 -19.66 -7.04
CA SER A 394 5.25 -20.59 -6.65
C SER A 394 6.61 -19.87 -6.64
N GLY A 395 7.49 -20.33 -5.74
CA GLY A 395 8.84 -19.77 -5.60
C GLY A 395 9.79 -20.08 -6.76
N GLY A 396 9.38 -20.91 -7.72
CA GLY A 396 10.21 -21.33 -8.85
C GLY A 396 9.97 -20.58 -10.15
N GLY A 397 9.13 -19.56 -10.17
CA GLY A 397 8.73 -18.83 -11.36
C GLY A 397 7.21 -18.85 -11.60
N PRO A 398 6.71 -18.25 -12.69
CA PRO A 398 5.29 -18.25 -13.01
C PRO A 398 4.79 -19.64 -13.38
N GLU A 399 3.72 -20.09 -12.74
CA GLU A 399 2.96 -21.27 -13.18
C GLU A 399 1.51 -20.83 -13.42
N PHE A 400 1.05 -20.89 -14.66
CA PHE A 400 -0.33 -20.51 -15.00
C PHE A 400 -0.79 -21.15 -16.30
N ASN A 401 -2.11 -21.15 -16.48
CA ASN A 401 -2.77 -21.50 -17.74
C ASN A 401 -3.88 -20.48 -17.97
N THR A 402 -3.82 -19.75 -19.09
CA THR A 402 -4.70 -18.63 -19.40
C THR A 402 -5.22 -18.76 -20.81
N ASN A 403 -6.54 -18.52 -20.98
CA ASN A 403 -7.21 -18.40 -22.25
C ASN A 403 -7.64 -16.94 -22.45
N ILE A 404 -7.42 -16.45 -23.66
CA ILE A 404 -7.69 -15.06 -24.05
C ILE A 404 -8.54 -15.08 -25.31
N GLU A 405 -9.66 -14.39 -25.26
CA GLU A 405 -10.58 -14.17 -26.37
C GLU A 405 -10.81 -12.68 -26.52
N ILE A 406 -10.47 -12.11 -27.68
CA ILE A 406 -10.74 -10.72 -28.03
C ILE A 406 -11.45 -10.72 -29.37
N LEU A 407 -12.72 -10.35 -29.38
CA LEU A 407 -13.58 -10.48 -30.56
C LEU A 407 -13.84 -9.13 -31.22
N ASN A 408 -13.64 -9.05 -32.54
CA ASN A 408 -14.05 -7.92 -33.38
C ASN A 408 -13.47 -6.56 -32.95
N THR A 409 -12.18 -6.51 -32.62
CA THR A 409 -11.48 -5.24 -32.38
C THR A 409 -11.40 -4.46 -33.71
N ASP A 410 -11.78 -3.18 -33.68
CA ASP A 410 -11.55 -2.27 -34.80
C ASP A 410 -10.04 -2.08 -35.00
N LEU A 411 -9.54 -2.49 -36.17
CA LEU A 411 -8.13 -2.40 -36.52
C LEU A 411 -7.63 -0.95 -36.60
N THR A 412 -8.47 0.01 -36.93
CA THR A 412 -8.08 1.42 -37.00
C THR A 412 -7.63 1.94 -35.63
N ALA A 413 -8.17 1.41 -34.55
CA ALA A 413 -7.75 1.73 -33.18
C ALA A 413 -6.32 1.23 -32.86
N LEU A 414 -5.81 0.25 -33.61
CA LEU A 414 -4.45 -0.29 -33.48
C LEU A 414 -3.41 0.44 -34.38
N ASN A 415 -3.80 1.43 -35.16
CA ASN A 415 -2.90 2.16 -36.08
C ASN A 415 -1.63 2.71 -35.39
N PRO A 416 -1.65 3.24 -34.15
CA PRO A 416 -0.41 3.64 -33.46
C PRO A 416 0.57 2.47 -33.28
N LEU A 417 0.08 1.29 -32.88
CA LEU A 417 0.88 0.07 -32.77
C LEU A 417 1.40 -0.39 -34.13
N LEU A 418 0.53 -0.38 -35.15
CA LEU A 418 0.88 -0.80 -36.52
C LEU A 418 1.93 0.13 -37.15
N ARG A 419 1.86 1.44 -36.91
CA ARG A 419 2.90 2.40 -37.34
C ARG A 419 4.21 2.17 -36.61
N ALA A 420 4.17 1.98 -35.30
CA ALA A 420 5.36 1.78 -34.46
C ALA A 420 6.19 0.55 -34.90
N HIS A 421 5.52 -0.54 -35.26
CA HIS A 421 6.18 -1.80 -35.61
C HIS A 421 6.11 -2.18 -37.09
N GLY A 422 5.09 -1.73 -37.81
CA GLY A 422 4.85 -2.14 -39.21
C GLY A 422 4.98 -1.01 -40.20
N ARG A 423 5.05 0.27 -39.79
CA ARG A 423 5.12 1.47 -40.64
C ARG A 423 3.98 1.59 -41.65
N PHE A 424 2.80 1.07 -41.30
CA PHE A 424 1.61 1.18 -42.12
C PHE A 424 0.37 1.48 -41.29
N ASP A 425 -0.68 1.92 -41.95
CA ASP A 425 -2.00 2.15 -41.36
C ASP A 425 -3.05 1.22 -41.98
N VAL A 426 -4.08 0.97 -41.21
CA VAL A 426 -5.28 0.29 -41.66
C VAL A 426 -6.42 1.30 -41.72
N ALA A 427 -7.06 1.40 -42.91
CA ALA A 427 -8.20 2.27 -43.11
C ALA A 427 -9.53 1.63 -42.66
N GLN A 428 -9.59 0.31 -42.64
CA GLN A 428 -10.77 -0.45 -42.28
C GLN A 428 -10.38 -1.90 -41.93
N GLY A 429 -11.15 -2.52 -41.05
CA GLY A 429 -11.03 -3.94 -40.75
C GLY A 429 -11.28 -4.26 -39.29
N SER A 430 -11.42 -5.53 -38.99
CA SER A 430 -11.54 -6.02 -37.64
C SER A 430 -10.55 -7.16 -37.35
N CYS A 431 -10.14 -7.26 -36.11
CA CYS A 431 -9.27 -8.32 -35.60
C CYS A 431 -9.95 -9.08 -34.46
N THR A 432 -9.91 -10.40 -34.53
CA THR A 432 -10.27 -11.30 -33.45
C THR A 432 -9.03 -12.07 -33.04
N VAL A 433 -8.74 -12.14 -31.74
CA VAL A 433 -7.56 -12.84 -31.21
C VAL A 433 -8.00 -13.94 -30.27
N TYR A 434 -7.55 -15.14 -30.52
CA TYR A 434 -7.60 -16.26 -29.61
C TYR A 434 -6.20 -16.60 -29.16
N ALA A 435 -5.97 -16.72 -27.85
CA ALA A 435 -4.70 -17.19 -27.34
C ALA A 435 -4.89 -18.13 -26.17
N GLN A 436 -4.02 -19.12 -26.10
CA GLN A 436 -3.85 -19.97 -24.93
C GLN A 436 -2.39 -19.96 -24.55
N ILE A 437 -2.10 -19.61 -23.31
CA ILE A 437 -0.74 -19.46 -22.82
C ILE A 437 -0.63 -20.21 -21.49
N GLY A 438 0.23 -21.21 -21.46
CA GLY A 438 0.56 -21.99 -20.27
C GLY A 438 2.03 -21.86 -19.91
N VAL A 439 2.31 -21.75 -18.63
CA VAL A 439 3.67 -21.84 -18.09
C VAL A 439 3.68 -22.88 -16.98
N LYS A 440 4.59 -23.83 -17.08
CA LYS A 440 4.82 -24.86 -16.06
C LYS A 440 6.29 -25.27 -16.06
N ASN A 441 6.90 -25.36 -14.88
CA ASN A 441 8.30 -25.76 -14.71
C ASN A 441 9.25 -24.95 -15.61
N ASP A 442 9.11 -23.63 -15.60
CA ASP A 442 9.90 -22.68 -16.43
C ASP A 442 9.77 -22.89 -17.95
N ARG A 443 8.79 -23.62 -18.41
CA ARG A 443 8.52 -23.79 -19.84
C ARG A 443 7.21 -23.12 -20.21
N ILE A 444 7.28 -22.24 -21.24
CA ILE A 444 6.09 -21.67 -21.87
C ILE A 444 5.65 -22.54 -23.02
N GLY A 445 4.33 -22.73 -23.13
CA GLY A 445 3.69 -23.39 -24.26
C GLY A 445 2.35 -22.74 -24.55
N GLY A 446 1.94 -22.78 -25.80
CA GLY A 446 0.66 -22.23 -26.21
C GLY A 446 0.67 -21.67 -27.61
N TYR A 447 -0.29 -20.79 -27.90
CA TYR A 447 -0.40 -20.12 -29.20
C TYR A 447 -1.12 -18.78 -29.07
N ILE A 448 -0.86 -17.90 -30.07
CA ILE A 448 -1.67 -16.71 -30.37
C ILE A 448 -2.17 -16.83 -31.80
N LYS A 449 -3.48 -16.72 -32.00
CA LYS A 449 -4.15 -16.85 -33.30
C LYS A 449 -5.00 -15.62 -33.57
N PRO A 450 -4.45 -14.60 -34.25
CA PRO A 450 -5.24 -13.49 -34.78
C PRO A 450 -6.00 -13.93 -36.03
N MET A 451 -7.17 -13.37 -36.19
CA MET A 451 -8.02 -13.53 -37.35
C MET A 451 -8.45 -12.14 -37.82
N PHE A 452 -8.13 -11.82 -39.06
CA PHE A 452 -8.43 -10.51 -39.65
C PHE A 452 -9.61 -10.64 -40.61
N SER A 453 -10.46 -9.61 -40.63
CA SER A 453 -11.62 -9.54 -41.54
C SER A 453 -11.74 -8.14 -42.13
N ASN A 454 -12.08 -8.08 -43.42
CA ASN A 454 -12.37 -6.84 -44.16
C ASN A 454 -11.25 -5.78 -44.09
N VAL A 455 -9.98 -6.23 -44.12
CA VAL A 455 -8.82 -5.34 -43.94
C VAL A 455 -8.58 -4.53 -45.23
N LYS A 456 -8.46 -3.20 -45.05
CA LYS A 456 -7.94 -2.28 -46.08
C LYS A 456 -6.75 -1.54 -45.48
N VAL A 457 -5.59 -1.69 -46.11
CA VAL A 457 -4.35 -1.03 -45.70
C VAL A 457 -4.21 0.31 -46.44
N TYR A 458 -3.75 1.32 -45.71
CA TYR A 458 -3.48 2.66 -46.22
C TYR A 458 -2.00 3.00 -45.98
N ASP A 459 -1.31 3.54 -47.01
CA ASP A 459 0.08 3.97 -46.90
C ASP A 459 0.14 5.50 -47.13
N PRO A 460 0.28 6.30 -46.01
CA PRO A 460 0.24 7.76 -46.12
C PRO A 460 1.41 8.36 -46.87
N GLN A 461 2.55 7.66 -47.01
CA GLN A 461 3.72 8.18 -47.72
C GLN A 461 3.61 8.01 -49.25
N LYS A 462 2.79 7.06 -49.71
CA LYS A 462 2.62 6.72 -51.12
C LYS A 462 1.42 7.39 -51.77
N ASP A 463 0.42 7.79 -51.00
CA ASP A 463 -0.80 8.44 -51.53
C ASP A 463 -0.62 9.93 -51.90
N LYS A 464 0.51 10.56 -51.57
CA LYS A 464 0.83 11.93 -52.01
C LYS A 464 1.17 12.04 -53.47
N ASN A 465 1.48 10.94 -54.16
CA ASN A 465 1.77 10.90 -55.61
C ASN A 465 0.82 9.92 -56.30
N LYS A 466 -0.14 10.44 -57.07
CA LYS A 466 -1.21 9.73 -57.78
C LYS A 466 -0.79 8.61 -58.76
N GLY A 467 0.43 8.07 -58.68
CA GLY A 467 0.93 7.02 -59.58
C GLY A 467 1.22 5.67 -58.98
N ILE A 468 1.02 5.47 -57.64
CA ILE A 468 1.59 4.31 -56.91
C ILE A 468 0.54 3.34 -56.36
N VAL A 469 -0.73 3.55 -56.63
CA VAL A 469 -1.81 2.60 -56.24
C VAL A 469 -1.55 1.20 -56.82
N GLN A 470 -0.82 1.07 -57.93
CA GLN A 470 -0.50 -0.20 -58.57
C GLN A 470 0.64 -0.95 -57.88
N LYS A 471 1.69 -0.24 -57.40
CA LYS A 471 2.80 -0.86 -56.63
C LYS A 471 2.39 -1.23 -55.17
N ALA A 472 1.52 -0.44 -54.56
CA ALA A 472 0.94 -0.78 -53.25
C ALA A 472 0.00 -1.99 -53.36
N LYS A 473 -0.77 -2.12 -54.45
CA LYS A 473 -1.51 -3.34 -54.77
C LYS A 473 -0.60 -4.56 -54.89
N GLU A 474 0.53 -4.42 -55.60
CA GLU A 474 1.47 -5.53 -55.80
C GLU A 474 2.21 -5.93 -54.50
N MET A 475 2.54 -4.98 -53.63
CA MET A 475 3.20 -5.26 -52.34
C MET A 475 2.22 -5.83 -51.31
N VAL A 476 0.99 -5.30 -51.22
CA VAL A 476 -0.11 -5.83 -50.41
C VAL A 476 -0.59 -7.15 -51.01
N ILE A 477 -0.63 -7.31 -52.33
CA ILE A 477 -0.95 -8.58 -52.98
C ILE A 477 0.18 -9.59 -52.78
N GLY A 478 1.45 -9.20 -52.76
CA GLY A 478 2.59 -10.08 -52.49
C GLY A 478 2.61 -10.60 -51.01
N ALA A 479 2.43 -9.72 -50.07
CA ALA A 479 2.30 -10.10 -48.65
C ALA A 479 0.94 -10.77 -48.37
N ALA A 480 -0.15 -10.26 -48.94
CA ALA A 480 -1.49 -10.80 -48.83
C ALA A 480 -1.70 -12.08 -49.66
N ALA A 481 -1.08 -12.24 -50.85
CA ALA A 481 -1.25 -13.42 -51.70
C ALA A 481 -0.70 -14.71 -51.07
N HIS A 482 0.28 -14.64 -50.20
CA HIS A 482 0.70 -15.79 -49.39
C HIS A 482 -0.24 -16.07 -48.21
N ILE A 483 -0.98 -15.03 -47.75
CA ILE A 483 -1.91 -15.09 -46.62
C ILE A 483 -3.35 -15.36 -47.11
N PHE A 484 -3.73 -14.85 -48.33
CA PHE A 484 -5.11 -14.89 -48.87
C PHE A 484 -5.39 -16.08 -49.82
N LYS A 485 -4.83 -17.25 -49.58
CA LYS A 485 -5.15 -18.43 -50.43
C LYS A 485 -6.60 -18.93 -50.30
N ASN A 486 -7.44 -18.27 -49.48
CA ASN A 486 -8.86 -18.64 -49.34
C ASN A 486 -9.79 -17.46 -49.68
N GLN A 487 -9.96 -17.22 -50.98
CA GLN A 487 -10.75 -16.12 -51.58
C GLN A 487 -12.25 -16.13 -51.23
N LYS A 488 -12.80 -17.20 -50.64
CA LYS A 488 -14.24 -17.28 -50.35
C LYS A 488 -14.72 -16.63 -49.08
N THR A 489 -13.86 -16.32 -48.10
CA THR A 489 -14.30 -15.82 -46.78
C THR A 489 -13.72 -14.50 -46.34
N GLN A 490 -12.80 -13.88 -47.09
CA GLN A 490 -12.09 -12.63 -46.71
C GLN A 490 -11.50 -12.64 -45.28
N LYS A 491 -11.26 -13.84 -44.75
CA LYS A 491 -10.71 -14.07 -43.42
C LYS A 491 -9.31 -14.64 -43.51
N VAL A 492 -8.38 -14.03 -42.80
CA VAL A 492 -7.01 -14.50 -42.70
C VAL A 492 -6.74 -14.89 -41.25
N ALA A 493 -6.22 -16.07 -41.05
CA ALA A 493 -5.81 -16.54 -39.75
C ALA A 493 -4.34 -16.98 -39.80
N THR A 494 -3.54 -16.45 -38.92
CA THR A 494 -2.16 -16.86 -38.71
C THR A 494 -2.01 -17.33 -37.28
N GLN A 495 -1.44 -18.50 -37.05
CA GLN A 495 -1.17 -18.98 -35.69
C GLN A 495 0.33 -18.87 -35.43
N VAL A 496 0.67 -18.18 -34.33
CA VAL A 496 2.03 -18.13 -33.80
C VAL A 496 2.09 -19.02 -32.57
N ASN A 497 2.93 -20.05 -32.63
CA ASN A 497 3.14 -20.93 -31.48
C ASN A 497 4.12 -20.29 -30.50
N LEU A 498 3.77 -20.36 -29.24
CA LEU A 498 4.58 -19.93 -28.10
C LEU A 498 5.33 -21.15 -27.55
N THR A 499 6.63 -21.19 -27.67
CA THR A 499 7.46 -22.23 -27.06
C THR A 499 8.76 -21.61 -26.57
N GLY A 500 9.18 -21.97 -25.37
CA GLY A 500 10.43 -21.44 -24.82
C GLY A 500 10.74 -21.97 -23.43
N ASN A 501 11.97 -21.73 -23.02
CA ASN A 501 12.42 -21.97 -21.67
C ASN A 501 12.61 -20.60 -20.99
N LEU A 502 11.94 -20.39 -19.87
CA LEU A 502 12.01 -19.16 -19.09
C LEU A 502 13.23 -19.14 -18.15
N LYS A 503 13.86 -20.28 -17.94
CA LYS A 503 15.04 -20.40 -17.07
C LYS A 503 16.27 -19.84 -17.77
N ASN A 504 16.68 -18.65 -17.35
CA ASN A 504 17.90 -17.99 -17.81
C ASN A 504 18.66 -17.47 -16.59
N PRO A 505 19.94 -17.81 -16.38
CA PRO A 505 20.71 -17.36 -15.23
C PRO A 505 20.88 -15.83 -15.16
N ASN A 506 20.73 -15.13 -16.29
CA ASN A 506 20.93 -13.68 -16.40
C ASN A 506 19.63 -12.86 -16.33
N VAL A 507 18.46 -13.52 -16.45
CA VAL A 507 17.15 -12.85 -16.57
C VAL A 507 16.14 -13.60 -15.70
N SER A 508 15.22 -12.89 -15.07
CA SER A 508 14.14 -13.56 -14.33
C SER A 508 13.18 -14.30 -15.25
N SER A 509 12.59 -15.40 -14.79
CA SER A 509 11.59 -16.16 -15.56
C SER A 509 10.39 -15.27 -15.96
N TRP A 510 10.02 -14.27 -15.14
CA TRP A 510 8.99 -13.30 -15.47
C TRP A 510 9.38 -12.34 -16.61
N GLU A 511 10.62 -11.90 -16.63
CA GLU A 511 11.13 -11.02 -17.69
C GLU A 511 11.17 -11.76 -19.03
N ALA A 512 11.71 -12.99 -19.05
CA ALA A 512 11.72 -13.85 -20.23
C ALA A 512 10.29 -14.12 -20.74
N PHE A 513 9.34 -14.36 -19.84
CA PHE A 513 7.93 -14.54 -20.18
C PHE A 513 7.33 -13.30 -20.86
N ILE A 514 7.49 -12.11 -20.28
CA ILE A 514 6.95 -10.86 -20.82
C ILE A 514 7.54 -10.61 -22.22
N GLU A 515 8.83 -10.83 -22.41
CA GLU A 515 9.49 -10.62 -23.68
C GLU A 515 8.98 -11.58 -24.77
N ILE A 516 8.83 -12.87 -24.45
CA ILE A 516 8.30 -13.89 -25.39
C ILE A 516 6.86 -13.53 -25.79
N VAL A 517 6.00 -13.20 -24.84
CA VAL A 517 4.60 -12.87 -25.12
C VAL A 517 4.48 -11.58 -25.93
N ARG A 518 5.25 -10.55 -25.60
CA ARG A 518 5.28 -9.29 -26.36
C ARG A 518 5.71 -9.52 -27.79
N ASN A 519 6.80 -10.23 -28.00
CA ASN A 519 7.32 -10.51 -29.32
C ASN A 519 6.34 -11.35 -30.16
N ALA A 520 5.75 -12.38 -29.58
CA ALA A 520 4.74 -13.19 -30.24
C ALA A 520 3.47 -12.41 -30.56
N PHE A 521 3.03 -11.50 -29.69
CA PHE A 521 1.88 -10.63 -29.95
C PHE A 521 2.16 -9.69 -31.12
N VAL A 522 3.31 -9.04 -31.15
CA VAL A 522 3.73 -8.18 -32.25
C VAL A 522 3.83 -8.98 -33.56
N GLN A 523 4.47 -10.15 -33.55
CA GLN A 523 4.58 -11.04 -34.71
C GLN A 523 3.22 -11.54 -35.20
N ALA A 524 2.28 -11.79 -34.28
CA ALA A 524 0.95 -12.22 -34.64
C ALA A 524 0.12 -11.11 -35.29
N ILE A 525 0.29 -9.88 -34.85
CA ILE A 525 -0.43 -8.71 -35.37
C ILE A 525 0.19 -8.17 -36.66
N LEU A 526 1.50 -8.38 -36.91
CA LEU A 526 2.25 -7.91 -38.07
C LEU A 526 2.56 -9.06 -39.06
N PRO A 527 1.59 -9.71 -39.69
CA PRO A 527 1.86 -10.81 -40.57
C PRO A 527 2.65 -10.34 -41.82
N GLY A 528 3.82 -10.88 -42.05
CA GLY A 528 4.59 -10.71 -43.30
C GLY A 528 5.90 -9.92 -43.21
N PHE A 529 6.29 -9.39 -42.07
CA PHE A 529 7.53 -8.61 -41.92
C PHE A 529 8.77 -9.41 -41.54
N ASP A 530 8.66 -10.70 -41.20
CA ASP A 530 9.77 -11.52 -40.72
C ASP A 530 10.86 -11.85 -41.76
N ARG A 531 10.73 -11.42 -43.00
CA ARG A 531 11.72 -11.71 -44.07
C ARG A 531 12.78 -10.63 -44.29
N GLU A 532 12.61 -9.44 -43.76
CA GLU A 532 13.59 -8.35 -43.95
C GLU A 532 14.60 -8.20 -42.82
N ILE A 533 14.48 -8.97 -41.71
CA ILE A 533 15.39 -8.89 -40.57
C ILE A 533 16.31 -10.14 -40.45
N GLN A 534 16.47 -10.91 -41.50
CA GLN A 534 17.57 -11.87 -41.52
C GLN A 534 18.87 -11.10 -41.80
N PRO A 535 19.88 -11.10 -40.91
CA PRO A 535 21.18 -10.59 -41.27
C PRO A 535 21.69 -11.41 -42.45
N VAL A 536 22.07 -10.72 -43.52
CA VAL A 536 22.75 -11.31 -44.67
C VAL A 536 23.91 -12.10 -44.12
N ARG A 537 23.85 -13.44 -44.20
CA ARG A 537 25.02 -14.30 -43.96
C ARG A 537 26.06 -13.85 -44.95
N ALA A 538 27.16 -13.29 -44.45
CA ALA A 538 28.36 -13.08 -45.22
C ALA A 538 28.71 -14.39 -45.94
N GLY A 539 28.61 -14.40 -47.25
CA GLY A 539 28.95 -15.53 -48.08
C GLY A 539 30.40 -15.90 -47.82
N SER A 540 30.63 -17.15 -47.41
CA SER A 540 31.93 -17.79 -47.43
C SER A 540 32.36 -17.89 -48.90
N GLY A 541 33.07 -16.86 -49.40
CA GLY A 541 33.79 -16.93 -50.65
C GLY A 541 34.92 -17.95 -50.49
N THR A 542 34.77 -19.08 -51.13
CA THR A 542 35.87 -20.02 -51.40
C THR A 542 36.80 -19.35 -52.40
N PRO A 543 38.13 -19.24 -52.13
CA PRO A 543 39.06 -18.76 -53.15
C PRO A 543 39.20 -19.80 -54.24
N PRO A 544 39.30 -19.41 -55.54
CA PRO A 544 39.58 -20.35 -56.63
C PRO A 544 41.04 -20.80 -56.56
N ASN A 545 41.22 -22.11 -56.60
CA ASN A 545 42.53 -22.72 -56.86
C ASN A 545 42.97 -22.34 -58.28
N GLY A 546 44.14 -21.77 -58.39
CA GLY A 546 44.96 -21.65 -59.56
C GLY A 546 46.41 -21.74 -59.12
#